data_2739668bada6e88de6492ba7d92362fa
#
_entry.id   2739668bada6e88de6492ba7d92362fa
#
_cell.length_a   1.000
_cell.length_b   1.000
_cell.length_c   1.000
_cell.angle_alpha   90.00
_cell.angle_beta   90.00
_cell.angle_gamma   90.00
#
_symmetry.space_group_name_H-M   'P 1'
#
loop_
_entity.id
_entity.type
_entity.pdbx_description
1 polymer ?
#
loop_
_entity_poly.entity_id
_entity_poly.type
_entity_poly.pdbx_seq_one_letter_code
_entity_poly.pdbx_strand_id
1 'polypeptide(L)'
;LAARVEALLDSIYDEARQRLHAHEGFDYDEVVISLSSQAIRQMTGNKFVVRLSGKKPALADDSLAEQIVRRDGRSLHITISHSENPPEDGVIIEDGEAHQVWDNRLLKRLERLWPELRRQIAVQTSLVRKPGAGESSQ
;
A
#
# COMPACT_ATOMS: atom_id res chain seq x y z
N LEU A 1 -14.50 -14.69 -24.75
CA LEU A 1 -13.10 -14.24 -24.66
C LEU A 1 -12.92 -13.13 -23.63
N ALA A 2 -13.75 -12.09 -23.71
CA ALA A 2 -13.71 -11.01 -22.74
C ALA A 2 -14.01 -11.51 -21.31
N ALA A 3 -14.98 -12.41 -21.18
CA ALA A 3 -15.33 -13.00 -19.90
C ALA A 3 -14.16 -13.81 -19.31
N ARG A 4 -13.39 -14.47 -20.17
CA ARG A 4 -12.23 -15.23 -19.73
C ARG A 4 -11.10 -14.34 -19.23
N VAL A 5 -10.88 -13.21 -19.91
CA VAL A 5 -9.89 -12.22 -19.48
C VAL A 5 -10.30 -11.61 -18.13
N GLU A 6 -11.56 -11.23 -17.98
CA GLU A 6 -12.07 -10.68 -16.74
C GLU A 6 -11.94 -11.69 -15.58
N ALA A 7 -12.29 -12.95 -15.82
CA ALA A 7 -12.18 -13.98 -14.79
C ALA A 7 -10.72 -14.17 -14.35
N LEU A 8 -9.78 -14.13 -15.30
CA LEU A 8 -8.37 -14.24 -14.96
C LEU A 8 -7.89 -13.06 -14.14
N LEU A 9 -8.26 -11.85 -14.52
CA LEU A 9 -7.87 -10.64 -13.80
C LEU A 9 -8.48 -10.61 -12.40
N ASP A 10 -9.73 -11.03 -12.25
CA ASP A 10 -10.37 -11.16 -10.94
C ASP A 10 -9.63 -12.17 -10.06
N SER A 11 -9.19 -13.28 -10.64
CA SER A 11 -8.42 -14.29 -9.93
C SER A 11 -7.07 -13.74 -9.45
N ILE A 12 -6.39 -12.96 -10.25
CA ILE A 12 -5.13 -12.30 -9.88
C ILE A 12 -5.37 -11.32 -8.73
N TYR A 13 -6.43 -10.54 -8.81
CA TYR A 13 -6.78 -9.59 -7.75
C TYR A 13 -7.04 -10.32 -6.44
N ASP A 14 -7.83 -11.38 -6.47
CA ASP A 14 -8.16 -12.17 -5.26
C ASP A 14 -6.91 -12.79 -4.65
N GLU A 15 -6.01 -13.30 -5.46
CA GLU A 15 -4.75 -13.84 -4.98
C GLU A 15 -3.88 -12.76 -4.33
N ALA A 16 -3.82 -11.58 -4.94
CA ALA A 16 -3.08 -10.45 -4.38
C ALA A 16 -3.64 -10.06 -3.01
N ARG A 17 -4.96 -10.00 -2.88
CA ARG A 17 -5.61 -9.71 -1.59
C ARG A 17 -5.23 -10.74 -0.53
N GLN A 18 -5.26 -12.03 -0.89
CA GLN A 18 -4.92 -13.10 0.03
C GLN A 18 -3.47 -13.03 0.48
N ARG A 19 -2.56 -12.73 -0.43
CA ARG A 19 -1.14 -12.59 -0.10
C ARG A 19 -0.88 -11.38 0.80
N LEU A 20 -1.56 -10.27 0.56
CA LEU A 20 -1.46 -9.11 1.43
C LEU A 20 -1.96 -9.44 2.83
N HIS A 21 -3.08 -10.13 2.94
CA HIS A 21 -3.65 -10.52 4.23
C HIS A 21 -2.72 -11.48 4.97
N ALA A 22 -2.09 -12.41 4.26
CA ALA A 22 -1.19 -13.40 4.85
C ALA A 22 0.24 -12.88 5.04
N HIS A 23 0.53 -11.65 4.57
CA HIS A 23 1.87 -11.06 4.58
C HIS A 23 2.90 -11.92 3.85
N GLU A 24 2.50 -12.56 2.78
CA GLU A 24 3.38 -13.40 1.98
C GLU A 24 4.22 -12.59 1.00
N GLY A 25 5.53 -12.90 0.98
CA GLY A 25 6.44 -12.35 -0.01
C GLY A 25 6.98 -10.96 0.33
N PHE A 26 6.75 -10.48 1.55
CA PHE A 26 7.29 -9.18 1.95
C PHE A 26 7.47 -9.10 3.47
N ASP A 27 8.34 -8.16 3.88
CA ASP A 27 8.55 -7.83 5.28
C ASP A 27 7.54 -6.77 5.69
N TYR A 28 6.59 -7.14 6.53
CA TYR A 28 5.51 -6.25 6.93
C TYR A 28 6.02 -5.00 7.66
N ASP A 29 7.02 -5.15 8.53
CA ASP A 29 7.59 -4.01 9.25
C ASP A 29 8.19 -3.00 8.28
N GLU A 30 8.92 -3.48 7.28
CA GLU A 30 9.49 -2.62 6.24
C GLU A 30 8.41 -1.91 5.43
N VAL A 31 7.33 -2.61 5.12
CA VAL A 31 6.20 -2.04 4.40
C VAL A 31 5.55 -0.93 5.23
N VAL A 32 5.33 -1.16 6.52
CA VAL A 32 4.76 -0.15 7.42
C VAL A 32 5.63 1.10 7.45
N ILE A 33 6.94 0.94 7.58
CA ILE A 33 7.88 2.07 7.59
C ILE A 33 7.84 2.82 6.27
N SER A 34 7.87 2.11 5.15
CA SER A 34 7.85 2.70 3.81
C SER A 34 6.56 3.46 3.53
N LEU A 35 5.42 2.87 3.87
CA LEU A 35 4.12 3.49 3.63
C LEU A 35 3.94 4.73 4.50
N SER A 36 4.40 4.67 5.74
CA SER A 36 4.36 5.82 6.65
C SER A 36 5.23 6.96 6.10
N SER A 37 6.45 6.65 5.68
CA SER A 37 7.36 7.65 5.13
C SER A 37 6.82 8.28 3.85
N GLN A 38 6.24 7.48 2.96
CA GLN A 38 5.65 7.99 1.73
C GLN A 38 4.51 8.96 2.01
N ALA A 39 3.63 8.61 2.94
CA ALA A 39 2.51 9.48 3.30
C ALA A 39 3.00 10.79 3.91
N ILE A 40 3.94 10.71 4.85
CA ILE A 40 4.47 11.89 5.55
C ILE A 40 5.12 12.86 4.58
N ARG A 41 5.81 12.36 3.55
CA ARG A 41 6.43 13.22 2.53
C ARG A 41 5.41 14.04 1.76
N GLN A 42 4.18 13.56 1.65
CA GLN A 42 3.11 14.26 0.94
C GLN A 42 2.33 15.20 1.87
N MET A 43 2.62 15.17 3.16
CA MET A 43 1.89 15.95 4.16
C MET A 43 2.75 17.10 4.67
N THR A 44 2.11 18.17 5.10
CA THR A 44 2.78 19.33 5.70
C THR A 44 2.83 19.18 7.21
N GLY A 45 3.79 19.83 7.84
CA GLY A 45 3.93 19.79 9.29
C GLY A 45 5.04 18.87 9.75
N ASN A 46 5.18 18.75 11.08
CA ASN A 46 6.23 17.94 11.68
C ASN A 46 5.73 17.01 12.79
N LYS A 47 4.44 17.00 13.07
CA LYS A 47 3.83 16.10 14.05
C LYS A 47 2.82 15.22 13.37
N PHE A 48 2.99 13.90 13.50
CA PHE A 48 2.13 12.94 12.85
C PHE A 48 1.77 11.81 13.79
N VAL A 49 0.56 11.28 13.61
CA VAL A 49 0.12 10.06 14.25
C VAL A 49 0.11 8.96 13.22
N VAL A 50 0.87 7.91 13.46
CA VAL A 50 0.87 6.71 12.64
C VAL A 50 -0.06 5.71 13.31
N ARG A 51 -1.24 5.54 12.74
CA ARG A 51 -2.21 4.59 13.26
C ARG A 51 -2.04 3.26 12.55
N LEU A 52 -1.62 2.26 13.31
CA LEU A 52 -1.47 0.90 12.78
C LEU A 52 -2.81 0.19 12.85
N SER A 53 -3.21 -0.38 11.73
CA SER A 53 -4.48 -1.07 11.60
C SER A 53 -4.22 -2.55 11.34
N GLY A 54 -5.01 -3.42 11.94
CA GLY A 54 -4.89 -4.86 11.76
C GLY A 54 -3.74 -5.46 12.55
N LYS A 55 -2.97 -6.33 11.89
CA LYS A 55 -1.88 -7.05 12.53
C LYS A 55 -0.74 -6.12 12.93
N LYS A 56 -0.23 -6.29 14.15
CA LYS A 56 0.87 -5.47 14.65
C LYS A 56 2.20 -5.86 14.02
N PRO A 57 3.06 -4.88 13.68
CA PRO A 57 4.44 -5.17 13.29
C PRO A 57 5.21 -5.84 14.42
N ALA A 58 6.30 -6.50 14.07
CA ALA A 58 7.18 -7.13 15.07
C ALA A 58 7.98 -6.10 15.87
N LEU A 59 8.34 -4.97 15.26
CA LEU A 59 9.07 -3.91 15.94
C LEU A 59 8.19 -3.22 16.98
N ALA A 60 8.82 -2.83 18.09
CA ALA A 60 8.16 -2.00 19.10
C ALA A 60 7.85 -0.61 18.55
N ASP A 61 6.86 0.05 19.14
CA ASP A 61 6.40 1.37 18.68
C ASP A 61 7.53 2.40 18.62
N ASP A 62 8.38 2.45 19.63
CA ASP A 62 9.51 3.39 19.66
C ASP A 62 10.49 3.14 18.53
N SER A 63 10.77 1.89 18.23
CA SER A 63 11.65 1.51 17.13
C SER A 63 11.05 1.87 15.78
N LEU A 64 9.75 1.65 15.60
CA LEU A 64 9.04 2.03 14.38
C LEU A 64 9.11 3.54 14.16
N ALA A 65 8.79 4.32 15.19
CA ALA A 65 8.84 5.78 15.13
C ALA A 65 10.23 6.26 14.76
N GLU A 66 11.25 5.69 15.36
CA GLU A 66 12.64 6.05 15.08
C GLU A 66 13.03 5.76 13.62
N GLN A 67 12.64 4.61 13.10
CA GLN A 67 12.93 4.24 11.72
C GLN A 67 12.22 5.17 10.73
N ILE A 68 10.99 5.56 11.03
CA ILE A 68 10.24 6.48 10.18
C ILE A 68 10.92 7.86 10.15
N VAL A 69 11.32 8.36 11.32
CA VAL A 69 12.01 9.64 11.42
C VAL A 69 13.31 9.63 10.64
N ARG A 70 14.09 8.56 10.75
CA ARG A 70 15.36 8.43 10.03
C ARG A 70 15.19 8.49 8.53
N ARG A 71 14.15 7.87 8.00
CA ARG A 71 13.90 7.85 6.56
C ARG A 71 13.53 9.19 5.99
N ASP A 72 12.82 10.00 6.77
CA ASP A 72 12.37 11.28 6.28
C ASP A 72 13.49 12.33 6.28
N GLY A 73 14.40 12.26 7.23
CA GLY A 73 15.50 13.20 7.35
C GLY A 73 15.13 14.54 7.95
N ARG A 74 13.86 14.83 8.16
CA ARG A 74 13.40 16.02 8.87
C ARG A 74 13.27 15.74 10.35
N SER A 75 13.20 16.78 11.16
CA SER A 75 12.91 16.64 12.57
C SER A 75 11.41 16.43 12.75
N LEU A 76 11.01 15.19 12.95
CA LEU A 76 9.60 14.82 13.07
C LEU A 76 9.29 14.32 14.46
N HIS A 77 8.05 14.53 14.88
CA HIS A 77 7.50 13.93 16.08
C HIS A 77 6.43 12.92 15.66
N ILE A 78 6.71 11.65 15.89
CA ILE A 78 5.85 10.55 15.46
C ILE A 78 5.25 9.87 16.68
N THR A 79 3.95 9.76 16.70
CA THR A 79 3.21 8.99 17.71
C THR A 79 2.63 7.76 17.04
N ILE A 80 2.86 6.59 17.62
CA ILE A 80 2.30 5.33 17.13
C ILE A 80 1.03 5.03 17.90
N SER A 81 -0.02 4.72 17.20
CA SER A 81 -1.30 4.34 17.77
C SER A 81 -1.77 3.05 17.11
N HIS A 82 -2.57 2.27 17.81
CA HIS A 82 -3.08 1.01 17.30
C HIS A 82 -4.60 1.08 17.20
N SER A 83 -5.14 0.56 16.09
CA SER A 83 -6.57 0.51 15.87
C SER A 83 -6.98 -0.92 15.51
N GLU A 84 -7.96 -1.44 16.24
CA GLU A 84 -8.51 -2.76 15.94
C GLU A 84 -9.60 -2.70 14.88
N ASN A 85 -10.13 -1.52 14.61
CA ASN A 85 -11.17 -1.29 13.61
C ASN A 85 -10.73 -0.19 12.64
N PRO A 86 -10.81 -0.44 11.36
CA PRO A 86 -11.14 -1.71 10.71
C PRO A 86 -9.97 -2.70 10.80
N PRO A 87 -10.24 -4.00 10.67
CA PRO A 87 -9.19 -5.03 10.84
C PRO A 87 -8.22 -5.16 9.67
N GLU A 88 -8.32 -4.31 8.68
CA GLU A 88 -7.44 -4.33 7.52
C GLU A 88 -6.03 -3.88 7.88
N ASP A 89 -5.02 -4.64 7.43
CA ASP A 89 -3.63 -4.35 7.71
C ASP A 89 -3.13 -3.10 7.00
N GLY A 90 -2.23 -2.38 7.64
CA GLY A 90 -1.58 -1.22 7.06
C GLY A 90 -1.56 -0.02 8.00
N VAL A 91 -1.39 1.16 7.42
CA VAL A 91 -1.25 2.38 8.20
C VAL A 91 -2.20 3.46 7.72
N ILE A 92 -2.66 4.26 8.67
CA ILE A 92 -3.36 5.50 8.42
C ILE A 92 -2.54 6.59 9.09
N ILE A 93 -2.14 7.59 8.31
CA ILE A 93 -1.30 8.69 8.81
C ILE A 93 -2.16 9.93 8.96
N GLU A 94 -2.12 10.53 10.13
CA GLU A 94 -2.81 11.79 10.40
C GLU A 94 -1.78 12.82 10.86
N ASP A 95 -2.00 14.10 10.51
CA ASP A 95 -1.18 15.14 11.13
C ASP A 95 -1.63 15.35 12.59
N GLY A 96 -0.86 16.13 13.35
CA GLY A 96 -1.12 16.31 14.78
C GLY A 96 -2.47 16.95 15.09
N GLU A 97 -3.07 17.62 14.11
CA GLU A 97 -4.36 18.29 14.24
C GLU A 97 -5.48 17.57 13.50
N ALA A 98 -5.15 16.44 12.88
CA ALA A 98 -6.07 15.60 12.11
C ALA A 98 -6.73 16.31 10.92
N HIS A 99 -6.08 17.35 10.38
CA HIS A 99 -6.56 18.06 9.18
C HIS A 99 -6.18 17.35 7.89
N GLN A 100 -5.12 16.53 7.92
CA GLN A 100 -4.67 15.73 6.78
C GLN A 100 -4.67 14.27 7.20
N VAL A 101 -5.21 13.42 6.35
CA VAL A 101 -5.27 11.97 6.61
C VAL A 101 -4.87 11.23 5.34
N TRP A 102 -3.93 10.28 5.47
CA TRP A 102 -3.55 9.38 4.40
C TRP A 102 -3.83 7.95 4.81
N ASP A 103 -4.71 7.31 4.08
CA ASP A 103 -5.05 5.91 4.31
C ASP A 103 -4.18 5.04 3.40
N ASN A 104 -3.15 4.44 3.99
CA ASN A 104 -2.24 3.54 3.30
C ASN A 104 -2.39 2.10 3.80
N ARG A 105 -3.60 1.70 4.16
CA ARG A 105 -3.88 0.29 4.41
C ARG A 105 -3.62 -0.50 3.13
N LEU A 106 -3.12 -1.72 3.28
CA LEU A 106 -2.67 -2.50 2.14
C LEU A 106 -3.76 -2.72 1.10
N LEU A 107 -4.95 -3.07 1.54
CA LEU A 107 -6.07 -3.28 0.62
C LEU A 107 -6.50 -1.99 -0.07
N LYS A 108 -6.49 -0.86 0.64
CA LYS A 108 -6.81 0.43 0.04
C LYS A 108 -5.80 0.81 -1.04
N ARG A 109 -4.52 0.52 -0.82
CA ARG A 109 -3.51 0.75 -1.85
C ARG A 109 -3.74 -0.14 -3.06
N LEU A 110 -4.06 -1.41 -2.84
CA LEU A 110 -4.35 -2.31 -3.95
C LEU A 110 -5.53 -1.80 -4.77
N GLU A 111 -6.61 -1.38 -4.11
CA GLU A 111 -7.78 -0.81 -4.78
C GLU A 111 -7.43 0.41 -5.62
N ARG A 112 -6.61 1.31 -5.08
CA ARG A 112 -6.21 2.53 -5.81
C ARG A 112 -5.31 2.23 -7.00
N LEU A 113 -4.43 1.25 -6.87
CA LEU A 113 -3.45 0.92 -7.90
C LEU A 113 -3.99 -0.09 -8.91
N TRP A 114 -5.06 -0.78 -8.58
CA TRP A 114 -5.55 -1.89 -9.38
C TRP A 114 -5.88 -1.52 -10.83
N PRO A 115 -6.54 -0.40 -11.13
CA PRO A 115 -6.84 -0.07 -12.53
C PRO A 115 -5.59 -0.03 -13.41
N GLU A 116 -4.50 0.57 -12.92
CA GLU A 116 -3.25 0.63 -13.66
C GLU A 116 -2.53 -0.72 -13.69
N LEU A 117 -2.50 -1.42 -12.55
CA LEU A 117 -1.92 -2.76 -12.49
C LEU A 117 -2.63 -3.71 -13.45
N ARG A 118 -3.96 -3.65 -13.46
CA ARG A 118 -4.79 -4.45 -14.35
C ARG A 118 -4.40 -4.22 -15.79
N ARG A 119 -4.25 -2.97 -16.18
CA ARG A 119 -3.86 -2.60 -17.54
C ARG A 119 -2.46 -3.13 -17.87
N GLN A 120 -1.51 -2.97 -16.97
CA GLN A 120 -0.14 -3.45 -17.16
C GLN A 120 -0.09 -4.97 -17.28
N ILE A 121 -0.81 -5.69 -16.45
CA ILE A 121 -0.86 -7.14 -16.49
C ILE A 121 -1.43 -7.60 -17.83
N ALA A 122 -2.54 -7.00 -18.26
CA ALA A 122 -3.18 -7.35 -19.51
C ALA A 122 -2.25 -7.16 -20.71
N VAL A 123 -1.50 -6.06 -20.72
CA VAL A 123 -0.55 -5.79 -21.81
C VAL A 123 0.63 -6.75 -21.77
N GLN A 124 1.23 -6.96 -20.59
CA GLN A 124 2.42 -7.81 -20.45
C GLN A 124 2.13 -9.28 -20.73
N THR A 125 0.93 -9.74 -20.44
CA THR A 125 0.54 -11.12 -20.67
C THR A 125 -0.12 -11.33 -22.03
N SER A 126 -0.15 -10.29 -22.85
CA SER A 126 -0.79 -10.33 -24.18
C SER A 126 -2.30 -10.61 -24.13
N LEU A 127 -2.94 -10.34 -23.01
CA LEU A 127 -4.40 -10.44 -22.89
C LEU A 127 -5.09 -9.34 -23.69
N VAL A 128 -4.44 -8.19 -23.82
CA VAL A 128 -4.91 -7.06 -24.61
C VAL A 128 -3.78 -6.63 -25.54
N ARG A 129 -4.08 -6.45 -26.83
CA ARG A 129 -3.09 -5.97 -27.79
C ARG A 129 -2.85 -4.48 -27.62
N LYS A 130 -1.58 -4.11 -27.65
CA LYS A 130 -1.20 -2.72 -27.78
C LYS A 130 -1.52 -2.21 -29.17
N PRO A 131 -2.02 -0.99 -29.32
CA PRO A 131 -2.16 -0.39 -30.64
C PRO A 131 -0.82 -0.38 -31.37
N GLY A 132 -0.81 -0.86 -32.62
CA GLY A 132 0.38 -0.88 -33.46
C GLY A 132 1.38 -1.98 -33.15
N ALA A 133 1.23 -2.71 -32.07
CA ALA A 133 2.17 -3.77 -31.69
C ALA A 133 1.79 -5.12 -32.29
N GLY A 134 0.50 -5.35 -32.52
CA GLY A 134 0.01 -6.64 -33.00
C GLY A 134 0.41 -6.98 -34.42
N GLU A 135 0.59 -6.01 -35.26
CA GLU A 135 0.90 -6.21 -36.68
C GLU A 135 2.31 -6.75 -36.86
N SER A 136 3.25 -6.32 -36.02
CA SER A 136 4.64 -6.73 -36.18
C SER A 136 4.89 -8.18 -35.78
N SER A 137 4.00 -8.77 -35.04
CA SER A 137 4.16 -10.15 -34.55
C SER A 137 3.48 -11.20 -35.39
N GLN A 138 2.95 -10.82 -36.51
CA GLN A 138 2.24 -11.74 -37.40
C GLN A 138 3.15 -12.66 -38.17
#